data_e175baba4683d9e59dc9940ba1cbe96f
#
_entry.id   e175baba4683d9e59dc9940ba1cbe96f
#
_cell.length_a   1.000
_cell.length_b   1.000
_cell.length_c   1.000
_cell.angle_alpha   90.00
_cell.angle_beta   90.00
_cell.angle_gamma   90.00
#
_symmetry.space_group_name_H-M   'P 1'
#
loop_
_entity.id
_entity.type
_entity.pdbx_description
1 polymer ?
#
loop_
_entity_poly.entity_id
_entity_poly.type
_entity_poly.pdbx_seq_one_letter_code
_entity_poly.pdbx_strand_id
1 'polypeptide(L)'
;MDESKIMAALEEVKAYTLLAAKEMLTVEEVALFTGYKESYIVKMTQEGRLPYYKPFGKKLFFKKSEINELLQGQRVPSVAELIDKIN
;
A
#
# COMPACT_ATOMS: atom_id res chain seq x y z
N MET A 1 -24.86 19.17 -10.82
CA MET A 1 -23.69 18.56 -10.22
C MET A 1 -22.99 19.57 -9.33
N ASP A 2 -22.67 19.18 -8.11
CA ASP A 2 -22.06 20.08 -7.14
C ASP A 2 -20.56 20.26 -7.46
N GLU A 3 -20.11 21.51 -7.53
CA GLU A 3 -18.71 21.83 -7.84
C GLU A 3 -17.75 21.23 -6.81
N SER A 4 -18.14 21.16 -5.54
CA SER A 4 -17.31 20.62 -4.48
C SER A 4 -17.03 19.11 -4.68
N LYS A 5 -17.96 18.38 -5.24
CA LYS A 5 -17.77 16.95 -5.55
C LYS A 5 -16.79 16.75 -6.70
N ILE A 6 -16.84 17.64 -7.69
CA ILE A 6 -15.92 17.57 -8.83
C ILE A 6 -14.48 17.87 -8.36
N MET A 7 -14.32 18.89 -7.51
CA MET A 7 -13.01 19.25 -6.99
C MET A 7 -12.42 18.16 -6.09
N ALA A 8 -13.26 17.53 -5.25
CA ALA A 8 -12.81 16.42 -4.40
C ALA A 8 -12.33 15.23 -5.24
N ALA A 9 -13.04 14.90 -6.32
CA ALA A 9 -12.63 13.84 -7.23
C ALA A 9 -11.30 14.15 -7.93
N LEU A 10 -11.08 15.39 -8.35
CA LEU A 10 -9.82 15.82 -8.96
C LEU A 10 -8.66 15.74 -7.99
N GLU A 11 -8.86 16.11 -6.73
CA GLU A 11 -7.84 16.00 -5.68
C GLU A 11 -7.47 14.55 -5.42
N GLU A 12 -8.44 13.65 -5.39
CA GLU A 12 -8.21 12.21 -5.25
C GLU A 12 -7.37 11.65 -6.39
N VAL A 13 -7.69 12.01 -7.63
CA VAL A 13 -6.93 11.57 -8.81
C VAL A 13 -5.50 12.06 -8.73
N LYS A 14 -5.27 13.31 -8.31
CA LYS A 14 -3.92 13.87 -8.13
C LYS A 14 -3.14 13.09 -7.08
N ALA A 15 -3.77 12.77 -5.95
CA ALA A 15 -3.14 12.03 -4.86
C ALA A 15 -2.70 10.64 -5.33
N TYR A 16 -3.54 9.92 -6.06
CA TYR A 16 -3.19 8.60 -6.59
C TYR A 16 -2.10 8.68 -7.66
N THR A 17 -2.11 9.70 -8.48
CA THR A 17 -1.07 9.91 -9.49
C THR A 17 0.29 10.14 -8.85
N LEU A 18 0.35 10.97 -7.81
CA LEU A 18 1.59 11.23 -7.07
C LEU A 18 2.08 9.98 -6.37
N LEU A 19 1.17 9.21 -5.76
CA LEU A 19 1.49 7.96 -5.08
C LEU A 19 2.07 6.94 -6.06
N ALA A 20 1.51 6.83 -7.25
CA ALA A 20 1.99 5.93 -8.29
C ALA A 20 3.40 6.30 -8.77
N ALA A 21 3.75 7.59 -8.75
CA ALA A 21 5.05 8.08 -9.20
C ALA A 21 6.15 7.94 -8.14
N LYS A 22 5.79 7.80 -6.87
CA LYS A 22 6.75 7.69 -5.78
C LYS A 22 7.22 6.26 -5.57
N GLU A 23 8.51 6.09 -5.30
CA GLU A 23 9.08 4.79 -4.89
C GLU A 23 9.12 4.66 -3.36
N MET A 24 9.46 5.76 -2.65
CA MET A 24 9.50 5.76 -1.18
C MET A 24 8.21 6.37 -0.63
N LEU A 25 7.55 5.63 0.24
CA LEU A 25 6.24 6.00 0.78
C LEU A 25 6.31 6.20 2.29
N THR A 26 5.53 7.15 2.79
CA THR A 26 5.31 7.33 4.25
C THR A 26 4.30 6.31 4.75
N VAL A 27 4.12 6.23 6.08
CA VAL A 27 3.10 5.35 6.68
C VAL A 27 1.71 5.68 6.12
N GLU A 28 1.37 6.95 6.04
CA GLU A 28 0.09 7.41 5.51
C GLU A 28 -0.10 7.01 4.06
N GLU A 29 0.95 7.13 3.26
CA GLU A 29 0.93 6.74 1.86
C GLU A 29 0.82 5.23 1.68
N VAL A 30 1.49 4.44 2.52
CA VAL A 30 1.36 2.98 2.49
C VAL A 30 -0.06 2.57 2.87
N ALA A 31 -0.65 3.22 3.86
CA ALA A 31 -2.03 2.96 4.27
C ALA A 31 -2.98 3.23 3.09
N LEU A 32 -2.79 4.34 2.39
CA LEU A 32 -3.57 4.68 1.21
C LEU A 32 -3.37 3.66 0.07
N PHE A 33 -2.12 3.28 -0.17
CA PHE A 33 -1.75 2.35 -1.23
C PHE A 33 -2.33 0.94 -1.01
N THR A 34 -2.28 0.45 0.23
CA THR A 34 -2.72 -0.90 0.58
C THR A 34 -4.19 -0.97 0.98
N GLY A 35 -4.77 0.14 1.40
CA GLY A 35 -6.12 0.18 1.96
C GLY A 35 -6.22 -0.20 3.43
N TYR A 36 -5.08 -0.47 4.08
CA TYR A 36 -5.04 -0.78 5.51
C TYR A 36 -4.98 0.49 6.34
N LYS A 37 -5.32 0.38 7.62
CA LYS A 37 -5.21 1.50 8.57
C LYS A 37 -3.74 1.75 8.92
N GLU A 38 -3.41 3.00 9.20
CA GLU A 38 -2.05 3.38 9.61
C GLU A 38 -1.58 2.61 10.83
N SER A 39 -2.46 2.41 11.82
CA SER A 39 -2.15 1.65 13.02
C SER A 39 -1.75 0.21 12.70
N TYR A 40 -2.38 -0.38 11.70
CA TYR A 40 -2.04 -1.74 11.25
C TYR A 40 -0.67 -1.77 10.59
N ILE A 41 -0.36 -0.77 9.76
CA ILE A 41 0.95 -0.65 9.11
C ILE A 41 2.06 -0.53 10.17
N VAL A 42 1.86 0.33 11.16
CA VAL A 42 2.82 0.50 12.27
C VAL A 42 3.00 -0.81 13.04
N LYS A 43 1.91 -1.50 13.32
CA LYS A 43 1.95 -2.78 14.02
C LYS A 43 2.76 -3.83 13.26
N MET A 44 2.53 -3.95 11.95
CA MET A 44 3.28 -4.88 11.11
C MET A 44 4.76 -4.54 11.06
N THR A 45 5.08 -3.26 11.06
CA THR A 45 6.46 -2.79 11.11
C THR A 45 7.15 -3.20 12.42
N GLN A 46 6.44 -3.00 13.55
CA GLN A 46 6.94 -3.37 14.87
C GLN A 46 7.14 -4.88 15.03
N GLU A 47 6.31 -5.67 14.38
CA GLU A 47 6.41 -7.12 14.39
C GLU A 47 7.46 -7.66 13.42
N GLY A 48 8.12 -6.80 12.67
CA GLY A 48 9.13 -7.19 11.70
C GLY A 48 8.58 -7.81 10.43
N ARG A 49 7.31 -7.58 10.13
CA ARG A 49 6.64 -8.15 8.94
C ARG A 49 6.76 -7.26 7.72
N LEU A 50 7.01 -5.96 7.91
CA LEU A 50 7.19 -5.01 6.83
C LEU A 50 8.60 -4.43 6.86
N PRO A 51 9.35 -4.49 5.77
CA PRO A 51 10.63 -3.79 5.69
C PRO A 51 10.39 -2.28 5.70
N TYR A 52 11.22 -1.57 6.41
CA TYR A 52 11.09 -0.12 6.55
C TYR A 52 12.45 0.55 6.57
N TYR A 53 12.45 1.85 6.32
CA TYR A 53 13.65 2.69 6.32
C TYR A 53 13.41 3.87 7.24
N LYS A 54 14.41 4.26 7.98
CA LYS A 54 14.33 5.36 8.93
C LYS A 54 15.58 6.24 8.79
N PRO A 55 15.72 6.92 7.65
CA PRO A 55 16.98 7.54 7.24
C PRO A 55 17.55 8.56 8.21
N PHE A 56 16.70 9.28 8.94
CA PHE A 56 17.14 10.29 9.89
C PHE A 56 16.75 9.92 11.33
N GLY A 57 16.35 8.67 11.56
CA GLY A 57 15.93 8.21 12.88
C GLY A 57 14.62 8.79 13.38
N LYS A 58 13.86 9.46 12.54
CA LYS A 58 12.63 10.16 12.94
C LYS A 58 11.36 9.67 12.28
N LYS A 59 11.39 9.41 10.98
CA LYS A 59 10.20 9.08 10.21
C LYS A 59 10.38 7.77 9.46
N LEU A 60 9.35 6.93 9.46
CA LEU A 60 9.35 5.67 8.74
C LEU A 60 9.07 5.89 7.26
N PHE A 61 9.86 5.24 6.41
CA PHE A 61 9.64 5.18 4.97
C PHE A 61 9.60 3.74 4.52
N PHE A 62 8.88 3.48 3.43
CA PHE A 62 8.70 2.15 2.86
C PHE A 62 8.99 2.22 1.38
N LYS A 63 9.63 1.19 0.86
CA LYS A 63 9.87 1.09 -0.57
C LYS A 63 8.67 0.43 -1.24
N LYS A 64 8.06 1.11 -2.19
CA LYS A 64 6.82 0.66 -2.84
C LYS A 64 6.97 -0.71 -3.48
N SER A 65 8.09 -0.98 -4.15
CA SER A 65 8.35 -2.27 -4.76
C SER A 65 8.39 -3.41 -3.75
N GLU A 66 8.94 -3.18 -2.55
CA GLU A 66 8.96 -4.18 -1.48
C GLU A 66 7.57 -4.46 -0.95
N ILE A 67 6.74 -3.40 -0.80
CA ILE A 67 5.34 -3.55 -0.40
C ILE A 67 4.57 -4.36 -1.44
N ASN A 68 4.77 -4.06 -2.72
CA ASN A 68 4.16 -4.79 -3.82
C ASN A 68 4.54 -6.27 -3.81
N GLU A 69 5.81 -6.57 -3.60
CA GLU A 69 6.30 -7.95 -3.53
C GLU A 69 5.63 -8.73 -2.40
N LEU A 70 5.51 -8.10 -1.24
CA LEU A 70 4.85 -8.73 -0.08
C LEU A 70 3.38 -9.01 -0.35
N LEU A 71 2.68 -8.05 -0.97
CA LEU A 71 1.27 -8.23 -1.33
C LEU A 71 1.09 -9.36 -2.34
N GLN A 72 1.98 -9.45 -3.32
CA GLN A 72 1.95 -10.50 -4.33
C GLN A 72 2.33 -11.86 -3.77
N GLY A 73 3.28 -11.88 -2.84
CA GLY A 73 3.74 -13.12 -2.20
C GLY A 73 2.69 -13.80 -1.34
N GLN A 74 1.64 -13.09 -0.97
CA GLN A 74 0.54 -13.64 -0.16
C GLN A 74 -0.70 -13.91 -1.00
N ARG A 75 -0.51 -14.16 -2.28
CA ARG A 75 -1.61 -14.47 -3.18
C ARG A 75 -2.32 -15.76 -2.76
N VAL A 76 -3.65 -15.68 -2.66
CA VAL A 76 -4.49 -16.85 -2.42
C VAL A 76 -4.96 -17.38 -3.78
N PRO A 77 -4.69 -18.65 -4.11
CA PRO A 77 -5.14 -19.21 -5.39
C PRO A 77 -6.67 -19.20 -5.50
N SER A 78 -7.17 -18.98 -6.70
CA SER A 78 -8.60 -19.10 -6.96
C SER A 78 -9.06 -20.56 -6.85
N VAL A 79 -10.36 -20.76 -6.66
CA VAL A 79 -10.93 -22.11 -6.60
C VAL A 79 -10.61 -22.89 -7.88
N ALA A 80 -10.66 -22.23 -9.04
CA ALA A 80 -10.33 -22.83 -10.31
C ALA A 80 -8.88 -23.32 -10.38
N GLU A 81 -7.94 -22.53 -9.86
CA GLU A 81 -6.52 -22.90 -9.79
C GLU A 81 -6.30 -24.11 -8.89
N LEU A 82 -7.01 -24.15 -7.75
CA LEU A 82 -6.92 -25.27 -6.81
C LEU A 82 -7.45 -26.57 -7.42
N ILE A 83 -8.52 -26.49 -8.19
CA ILE A 83 -9.11 -27.64 -8.90
C ILE A 83 -8.12 -28.18 -9.94
N ASP A 84 -7.48 -27.30 -10.69
CA ASP A 84 -6.49 -27.70 -11.69
C ASP A 84 -5.30 -28.43 -11.07
N LYS A 85 -4.89 -28.04 -9.88
CA LYS A 85 -3.79 -28.67 -9.16
C LYS A 85 -4.14 -30.07 -8.64
N ILE A 86 -5.40 -30.32 -8.36
CA ILE A 86 -5.87 -31.62 -7.87
C ILE A 86 -5.92 -32.66 -8.98
N ASN A 87 -6.18 -32.21 -10.19
CA ASN A 87 -6.19 -33.07 -11.36
C ASN A 87 -4.77 -33.22 -11.93
#